data_c9125d67bae79151248bf4534d2102f5
#
_entry.id   c9125d67bae79151248bf4534d2102f5
#
_cell.length_a   1.000
_cell.length_b   1.000
_cell.length_c   1.000
_cell.angle_alpha   90.00
_cell.angle_beta   90.00
_cell.angle_gamma   90.00
#
_symmetry.space_group_name_H-M   'P 1'
#
loop_
_entity.id
_entity.type
_entity.pdbx_description
1 polymer ?
#
loop_
_entity_poly.entity_id
_entity_poly.type
_entity_poly.pdbx_seq_one_letter_code
_entity_poly.pdbx_strand_id
1 'polypeptide(L)'
;MDIVVTIVLGTLALYLFGGLKVLREYERAVYFFLGRSWGAKGPGLIYVPPLFAKTQTVSLRVVALDIPPQDVITRDNISIKVNAVLYMRVREPVKAVIGVENYLYATSQLAQTTLRSVLGETELDELLMSREKINNILKNIIDKRAEDWGIEVSAVEVKDVDLPPEMKRAIARQAEAERERRAKVINAEGELQASEKLAQAAHIIGSEPAAIQLRYLQTVTEISSENNSTTFFPIPIDLLKGFFEAVTRRPATPALPERTSGDSVPAEPAKTKAKA
;
A
#
# COMPACT_ATOMS: atom_id res chain seq x y z
N MET A 1 -71.50 -43.42 -11.71
CA MET A 1 -70.11 -43.70 -12.19
C MET A 1 -69.35 -42.42 -12.41
N ASP A 2 -69.99 -41.34 -12.83
CA ASP A 2 -69.39 -40.04 -13.21
C ASP A 2 -68.74 -39.24 -12.04
N ILE A 3 -69.34 -39.29 -10.83
CA ILE A 3 -68.81 -38.56 -9.67
C ILE A 3 -67.44 -39.11 -9.22
N VAL A 4 -67.31 -40.47 -9.21
CA VAL A 4 -65.99 -41.09 -8.83
C VAL A 4 -64.90 -40.74 -9.84
N VAL A 5 -65.26 -40.77 -11.15
CA VAL A 5 -64.38 -40.42 -12.22
C VAL A 5 -63.93 -38.95 -12.12
N THR A 6 -64.83 -38.05 -11.80
CA THR A 6 -64.56 -36.62 -11.63
C THR A 6 -63.68 -36.37 -10.42
N ILE A 7 -63.86 -37.05 -9.30
CA ILE A 7 -63.02 -36.96 -8.12
C ILE A 7 -61.61 -37.48 -8.42
N VAL A 8 -61.43 -38.61 -9.13
CA VAL A 8 -60.15 -39.18 -9.49
C VAL A 8 -59.43 -38.24 -10.47
N LEU A 9 -60.11 -37.70 -11.47
CA LEU A 9 -59.51 -36.74 -12.39
C LEU A 9 -59.09 -35.44 -11.69
N GLY A 10 -59.89 -34.94 -10.77
CA GLY A 10 -59.61 -33.75 -9.98
C GLY A 10 -58.38 -33.94 -9.07
N THR A 11 -58.28 -35.07 -8.38
CA THR A 11 -57.11 -35.40 -7.55
C THR A 11 -55.86 -35.63 -8.36
N LEU A 12 -55.96 -36.26 -9.55
CA LEU A 12 -54.83 -36.44 -10.45
C LEU A 12 -54.35 -35.11 -11.01
N ALA A 13 -55.27 -34.21 -11.39
CA ALA A 13 -54.92 -32.86 -11.86
C ALA A 13 -54.25 -32.06 -10.74
N LEU A 14 -54.76 -32.09 -9.52
CA LEU A 14 -54.19 -31.40 -8.36
C LEU A 14 -52.77 -31.94 -8.04
N TYR A 15 -52.57 -33.25 -8.16
CA TYR A 15 -51.27 -33.90 -7.98
C TYR A 15 -50.27 -33.46 -9.06
N LEU A 16 -50.67 -33.38 -10.34
CA LEU A 16 -49.84 -32.95 -11.45
C LEU A 16 -49.47 -31.47 -11.32
N PHE A 17 -50.42 -30.60 -10.97
CA PHE A 17 -50.14 -29.18 -10.76
C PHE A 17 -49.30 -28.91 -9.53
N GLY A 18 -49.46 -29.67 -8.43
CA GLY A 18 -48.68 -29.56 -7.20
C GLY A 18 -47.20 -29.87 -7.36
N GLY A 19 -46.82 -30.58 -8.44
CA GLY A 19 -45.42 -30.90 -8.74
C GLY A 19 -44.67 -29.86 -9.57
N LEU A 20 -45.34 -28.82 -10.04
CA LEU A 20 -44.72 -27.77 -10.85
C LEU A 20 -43.92 -26.79 -9.99
N LYS A 21 -42.63 -26.65 -10.25
CA LYS A 21 -41.76 -25.70 -9.57
C LYS A 21 -41.00 -24.85 -10.61
N VAL A 22 -41.03 -23.53 -10.41
CA VAL A 22 -40.25 -22.59 -11.23
C VAL A 22 -38.99 -22.23 -10.51
N LEU A 23 -37.85 -22.42 -11.19
CA LEU A 23 -36.51 -22.05 -10.72
C LEU A 23 -36.07 -20.78 -11.40
N ARG A 24 -35.39 -19.92 -10.63
CA ARG A 24 -34.75 -18.72 -11.14
C ARG A 24 -33.48 -19.07 -11.93
N GLU A 25 -33.02 -18.17 -12.79
CA GLU A 25 -31.87 -18.40 -13.64
C GLU A 25 -30.58 -18.76 -12.85
N TYR A 26 -30.41 -18.15 -11.70
CA TYR A 26 -29.28 -18.37 -10.81
C TYR A 26 -29.46 -19.54 -9.83
N GLU A 27 -30.59 -20.27 -9.90
CA GLU A 27 -30.90 -21.42 -9.05
C GLU A 27 -30.75 -22.72 -9.84
N ARG A 28 -30.27 -23.75 -9.15
CA ARG A 28 -30.31 -25.12 -9.63
C ARG A 28 -30.97 -26.01 -8.59
N ALA A 29 -31.86 -26.86 -9.01
CA ALA A 29 -32.45 -27.87 -8.15
C ALA A 29 -31.71 -29.19 -8.30
N VAL A 30 -31.13 -29.66 -7.20
CA VAL A 30 -30.63 -31.03 -7.12
C VAL A 30 -31.85 -31.92 -6.90
N TYR A 31 -32.09 -32.83 -7.85
CA TYR A 31 -33.29 -33.66 -7.91
C TYR A 31 -33.01 -35.05 -7.32
N PHE A 32 -33.74 -35.41 -6.29
CA PHE A 32 -33.70 -36.72 -5.64
C PHE A 32 -34.97 -37.49 -5.97
N PHE A 33 -34.84 -38.62 -6.61
CA PHE A 33 -35.96 -39.53 -6.90
C PHE A 33 -35.78 -40.80 -6.07
N LEU A 34 -36.76 -41.10 -5.21
CA LEU A 34 -36.71 -42.25 -4.28
C LEU A 34 -35.38 -42.32 -3.50
N GLY A 35 -34.84 -41.16 -3.08
CA GLY A 35 -33.59 -41.10 -2.32
C GLY A 35 -32.33 -41.09 -3.18
N ARG A 36 -32.39 -41.36 -4.48
CA ARG A 36 -31.26 -41.35 -5.39
C ARG A 36 -31.15 -40.03 -6.14
N SER A 37 -29.98 -39.44 -6.19
CA SER A 37 -29.71 -38.22 -6.95
C SER A 37 -29.75 -38.50 -8.47
N TRP A 38 -30.55 -37.72 -9.20
CA TRP A 38 -30.63 -37.76 -10.68
C TRP A 38 -29.98 -36.54 -11.34
N GLY A 39 -29.19 -35.79 -10.55
CA GLY A 39 -28.44 -34.64 -11.05
C GLY A 39 -29.13 -33.32 -10.72
N ALA A 40 -28.57 -32.22 -11.23
CA ALA A 40 -29.09 -30.90 -11.10
C ALA A 40 -29.93 -30.51 -12.33
N LYS A 41 -31.15 -30.01 -12.08
CA LYS A 41 -32.00 -29.46 -13.14
C LYS A 41 -31.84 -27.94 -13.21
N GLY A 42 -31.85 -27.43 -14.44
CA GLY A 42 -31.57 -26.02 -14.76
C GLY A 42 -32.74 -25.09 -14.46
N PRO A 43 -32.64 -23.82 -14.84
CA PRO A 43 -33.67 -22.81 -14.60
C PRO A 43 -34.92 -23.07 -15.44
N GLY A 44 -36.00 -22.46 -15.02
CA GLY A 44 -37.32 -22.57 -15.67
C GLY A 44 -38.25 -23.52 -14.95
N LEU A 45 -39.22 -24.06 -15.71
CA LEU A 45 -40.27 -24.92 -15.18
C LEU A 45 -39.73 -26.36 -15.07
N ILE A 46 -39.75 -26.90 -13.84
CA ILE A 46 -39.42 -28.30 -13.57
C ILE A 46 -40.62 -29.01 -12.95
N TYR A 47 -40.77 -30.29 -13.24
CA TYR A 47 -41.75 -31.13 -12.60
C TYR A 47 -41.12 -32.00 -11.52
N VAL A 48 -41.62 -31.90 -10.30
CA VAL A 48 -41.17 -32.64 -9.13
C VAL A 48 -42.36 -33.40 -8.54
N PRO A 49 -42.50 -34.70 -8.81
CA PRO A 49 -43.59 -35.49 -8.23
C PRO A 49 -43.57 -35.41 -6.69
N PRO A 50 -44.59 -34.84 -6.03
CA PRO A 50 -44.49 -34.51 -4.59
C PRO A 50 -44.40 -35.75 -3.68
N LEU A 51 -44.78 -36.94 -4.15
CA LEU A 51 -44.73 -38.18 -3.37
C LEU A 51 -43.39 -38.92 -3.49
N PHE A 52 -42.75 -38.84 -4.66
CA PHE A 52 -41.58 -39.68 -4.99
C PHE A 52 -40.28 -38.91 -5.11
N ALA A 53 -40.35 -37.58 -5.26
CA ALA A 53 -39.19 -36.76 -5.47
C ALA A 53 -39.08 -35.60 -4.48
N LYS A 54 -37.83 -35.31 -4.07
CA LYS A 54 -37.47 -34.12 -3.29
C LYS A 54 -36.44 -33.31 -4.07
N THR A 55 -36.47 -32.01 -3.92
CA THR A 55 -35.51 -31.13 -4.54
C THR A 55 -34.87 -30.22 -3.50
N GLN A 56 -33.54 -30.05 -3.58
CA GLN A 56 -32.82 -29.05 -2.83
C GLN A 56 -32.31 -27.97 -3.80
N THR A 57 -32.71 -26.74 -3.58
CA THR A 57 -32.33 -25.60 -4.43
C THR A 57 -31.04 -24.98 -3.92
N VAL A 58 -30.11 -24.76 -4.83
CA VAL A 58 -28.80 -24.16 -4.57
C VAL A 58 -28.64 -22.94 -5.46
N SER A 59 -28.17 -21.82 -4.90
CA SER A 59 -27.84 -20.61 -5.66
C SER A 59 -26.42 -20.71 -6.23
N LEU A 60 -26.26 -20.29 -7.50
CA LEU A 60 -24.94 -20.22 -8.18
C LEU A 60 -24.27 -18.86 -8.03
N ARG A 61 -24.92 -17.91 -7.33
CA ARG A 61 -24.33 -16.58 -7.14
C ARG A 61 -23.15 -16.65 -6.20
N VAL A 62 -22.25 -15.69 -6.36
CA VAL A 62 -21.16 -15.50 -5.42
C VAL A 62 -21.72 -15.07 -4.06
N VAL A 63 -21.28 -15.74 -3.02
CA VAL A 63 -21.62 -15.45 -1.62
C VAL A 63 -20.32 -15.01 -0.92
N ALA A 64 -20.39 -13.91 -0.20
CA ALA A 64 -19.34 -13.49 0.72
C ALA A 64 -19.58 -14.16 2.07
N LEU A 65 -18.59 -14.91 2.54
CA LEU A 65 -18.63 -15.62 3.81
C LEU A 65 -17.60 -14.98 4.75
N ASP A 66 -18.06 -14.36 5.82
CA ASP A 66 -17.20 -13.82 6.86
C ASP A 66 -16.57 -14.95 7.68
N ILE A 67 -15.25 -14.94 7.79
CA ILE A 67 -14.48 -15.83 8.66
C ILE A 67 -14.27 -15.11 9.98
N PRO A 68 -14.77 -15.64 11.11
CA PRO A 68 -14.63 -15.01 12.40
C PRO A 68 -13.16 -14.84 12.81
N PRO A 69 -12.84 -13.86 13.67
CA PRO A 69 -11.48 -13.62 14.12
C PRO A 69 -10.85 -14.87 14.72
N GLN A 70 -9.63 -15.20 14.26
CA GLN A 70 -8.83 -16.32 14.72
C GLN A 70 -7.61 -15.79 15.47
N ASP A 71 -7.36 -16.34 16.67
CA ASP A 71 -6.11 -16.14 17.37
C ASP A 71 -5.05 -17.07 16.77
N VAL A 72 -3.99 -16.47 16.25
CA VAL A 72 -2.89 -17.19 15.59
C VAL A 72 -1.56 -16.69 16.13
N ILE A 73 -0.60 -17.60 16.28
CA ILE A 73 0.79 -17.26 16.58
C ILE A 73 1.56 -17.36 15.27
N THR A 74 2.17 -16.26 14.84
CA THR A 74 3.01 -16.21 13.65
C THR A 74 4.33 -16.96 13.85
N ARG A 75 5.08 -17.16 12.76
CA ARG A 75 6.41 -17.79 12.81
C ARG A 75 7.38 -17.01 13.72
N ASP A 76 7.20 -15.70 13.86
CA ASP A 76 7.98 -14.80 14.73
C ASP A 76 7.56 -14.87 16.21
N ASN A 77 6.68 -15.83 16.55
CA ASN A 77 6.15 -16.02 17.91
C ASN A 77 5.31 -14.82 18.43
N ILE A 78 4.62 -14.12 17.52
CA ILE A 78 3.74 -12.99 17.84
C ILE A 78 2.30 -13.49 17.77
N SER A 79 1.54 -13.27 18.86
CA SER A 79 0.10 -13.57 18.89
C SER A 79 -0.68 -12.46 18.20
N ILE A 80 -1.46 -12.80 17.18
CA ILE A 80 -2.29 -11.88 16.40
C ILE A 80 -3.72 -12.40 16.31
N LYS A 81 -4.69 -11.48 16.13
CA LYS A 81 -6.05 -11.83 15.76
C LYS A 81 -6.29 -11.40 14.32
N VAL A 82 -6.73 -12.37 13.51
CA VAL A 82 -6.95 -12.12 12.08
C VAL A 82 -8.33 -12.58 11.69
N ASN A 83 -9.06 -11.75 10.96
CA ASN A 83 -10.31 -12.07 10.29
C ASN A 83 -10.14 -11.97 8.77
N ALA A 84 -11.00 -12.67 8.05
CA ALA A 84 -10.96 -12.69 6.59
C ALA A 84 -12.37 -12.80 6.00
N VAL A 85 -12.48 -12.51 4.71
CA VAL A 85 -13.69 -12.76 3.91
C VAL A 85 -13.36 -13.72 2.79
N LEU A 86 -14.20 -14.69 2.61
CA LEU A 86 -14.13 -15.67 1.53
C LEU A 86 -15.25 -15.40 0.53
N TYR A 87 -14.91 -15.20 -0.74
CA TYR A 87 -15.87 -15.12 -1.84
C TYR A 87 -15.91 -16.45 -2.55
N MET A 88 -17.06 -17.11 -2.54
CA MET A 88 -17.25 -18.41 -3.15
C MET A 88 -18.55 -18.50 -3.92
N ARG A 89 -18.61 -19.45 -4.84
CA ARG A 89 -19.84 -19.85 -5.55
C ARG A 89 -19.90 -21.36 -5.68
N VAL A 90 -21.11 -21.87 -5.81
CA VAL A 90 -21.30 -23.30 -6.12
C VAL A 90 -21.18 -23.49 -7.62
N ARG A 91 -20.22 -24.32 -8.04
CA ARG A 91 -19.99 -24.70 -9.44
C ARG A 91 -20.76 -25.99 -9.78
N GLU A 92 -20.69 -26.98 -8.91
CA GLU A 92 -21.35 -28.27 -9.08
C GLU A 92 -22.38 -28.52 -7.95
N PRO A 93 -23.67 -28.15 -8.16
CA PRO A 93 -24.69 -28.25 -7.11
C PRO A 93 -24.89 -29.65 -6.56
N VAL A 94 -24.69 -30.67 -7.38
CA VAL A 94 -24.84 -32.07 -6.97
C VAL A 94 -23.79 -32.45 -5.93
N LYS A 95 -22.53 -32.11 -6.18
CA LYS A 95 -21.45 -32.36 -5.22
C LYS A 95 -21.65 -31.55 -3.93
N ALA A 96 -22.10 -30.29 -4.05
CA ALA A 96 -22.31 -29.44 -2.90
C ALA A 96 -23.40 -29.94 -1.94
N VAL A 97 -24.41 -30.64 -2.47
CA VAL A 97 -25.53 -31.17 -1.66
C VAL A 97 -25.25 -32.59 -1.16
N ILE A 98 -24.52 -33.40 -1.93
CA ILE A 98 -24.27 -34.80 -1.57
C ILE A 98 -22.98 -34.93 -0.76
N GLY A 99 -21.95 -34.16 -1.09
CA GLY A 99 -20.61 -34.26 -0.48
C GLY A 99 -20.57 -33.78 0.96
N VAL A 100 -21.39 -32.78 1.30
CA VAL A 100 -21.40 -32.15 2.64
C VAL A 100 -22.82 -31.78 3.04
N GLU A 101 -23.14 -31.92 4.32
CA GLU A 101 -24.46 -31.55 4.85
C GLU A 101 -24.74 -30.06 4.72
N ASN A 102 -23.76 -29.24 5.11
CA ASN A 102 -23.82 -27.79 4.98
C ASN A 102 -22.49 -27.26 4.42
N TYR A 103 -22.50 -27.01 3.13
CA TYR A 103 -21.32 -26.55 2.40
C TYR A 103 -20.83 -25.18 2.85
N LEU A 104 -21.72 -24.27 3.30
CA LEU A 104 -21.33 -22.97 3.83
C LEU A 104 -20.55 -23.11 5.13
N TYR A 105 -21.06 -23.92 6.04
CA TYR A 105 -20.40 -24.18 7.31
C TYR A 105 -19.07 -24.93 7.12
N ALA A 106 -19.06 -25.99 6.30
CA ALA A 106 -17.85 -26.75 6.02
C ALA A 106 -16.75 -25.88 5.39
N THR A 107 -17.12 -25.04 4.43
CA THR A 107 -16.15 -24.11 3.81
C THR A 107 -15.64 -23.07 4.81
N SER A 108 -16.50 -22.57 5.71
CA SER A 108 -16.06 -21.67 6.78
C SER A 108 -15.03 -22.34 7.70
N GLN A 109 -15.28 -23.58 8.13
CA GLN A 109 -14.35 -24.32 8.98
C GLN A 109 -13.04 -24.65 8.27
N LEU A 110 -13.12 -25.00 6.99
CA LEU A 110 -11.94 -25.21 6.15
C LEU A 110 -11.10 -23.92 6.04
N ALA A 111 -11.77 -22.79 5.80
CA ALA A 111 -11.10 -21.49 5.70
C ALA A 111 -10.43 -21.08 7.02
N GLN A 112 -11.12 -21.26 8.16
CA GLN A 112 -10.56 -20.96 9.49
C GLN A 112 -9.30 -21.80 9.78
N THR A 113 -9.35 -23.10 9.53
CA THR A 113 -8.20 -23.98 9.76
C THR A 113 -7.03 -23.69 8.81
N THR A 114 -7.33 -23.40 7.54
CA THR A 114 -6.32 -23.04 6.55
C THR A 114 -5.69 -21.69 6.87
N LEU A 115 -6.52 -20.68 7.27
CA LEU A 115 -6.05 -19.38 7.70
C LEU A 115 -5.05 -19.52 8.86
N ARG A 116 -5.41 -20.30 9.89
CA ARG A 116 -4.51 -20.53 11.05
C ARG A 116 -3.20 -21.21 10.63
N SER A 117 -3.24 -22.21 9.75
CA SER A 117 -2.04 -22.91 9.28
C SER A 117 -1.12 -21.98 8.50
N VAL A 118 -1.65 -21.28 7.49
CA VAL A 118 -0.84 -20.39 6.62
C VAL A 118 -0.24 -19.25 7.41
N LEU A 119 -1.03 -18.61 8.29
CA LEU A 119 -0.54 -17.49 9.10
C LEU A 119 0.47 -17.94 10.16
N GLY A 120 0.34 -19.18 10.69
CA GLY A 120 1.32 -19.77 11.59
C GLY A 120 2.69 -20.03 10.96
N GLU A 121 2.75 -20.18 9.64
CA GLU A 121 3.97 -20.38 8.86
C GLU A 121 4.56 -19.05 8.33
N THR A 122 3.80 -17.95 8.43
CA THR A 122 4.14 -16.64 7.87
C THR A 122 4.71 -15.71 8.95
N GLU A 123 5.66 -14.86 8.58
CA GLU A 123 6.15 -13.79 9.44
C GLU A 123 5.19 -12.59 9.44
N LEU A 124 5.16 -11.83 10.55
CA LEU A 124 4.28 -10.66 10.68
C LEU A 124 4.56 -9.60 9.62
N ASP A 125 5.83 -9.36 9.33
CA ASP A 125 6.23 -8.37 8.31
C ASP A 125 5.73 -8.76 6.92
N GLU A 126 5.78 -10.04 6.56
CA GLU A 126 5.25 -10.55 5.29
C GLU A 126 3.72 -10.39 5.22
N LEU A 127 3.02 -10.65 6.32
CA LEU A 127 1.57 -10.46 6.42
C LEU A 127 1.15 -8.99 6.25
N LEU A 128 1.94 -8.04 6.74
CA LEU A 128 1.65 -6.62 6.63
C LEU A 128 2.03 -6.03 5.27
N MET A 129 3.14 -6.48 4.69
CA MET A 129 3.70 -5.93 3.45
C MET A 129 3.18 -6.62 2.18
N SER A 130 2.89 -7.92 2.24
CA SER A 130 2.61 -8.76 1.07
C SER A 130 1.26 -9.48 1.16
N ARG A 131 0.20 -8.75 1.53
CA ARG A 131 -1.17 -9.29 1.70
C ARG A 131 -1.66 -10.05 0.48
N GLU A 132 -1.42 -9.55 -0.72
CA GLU A 132 -1.85 -10.20 -1.96
C GLU A 132 -1.25 -11.60 -2.14
N LYS A 133 0.02 -11.78 -1.78
CA LYS A 133 0.67 -13.08 -1.83
C LYS A 133 -0.02 -14.08 -0.90
N ILE A 134 -0.32 -13.66 0.33
CA ILE A 134 -1.00 -14.50 1.33
C ILE A 134 -2.43 -14.80 0.91
N ASN A 135 -3.17 -13.82 0.41
CA ASN A 135 -4.52 -13.99 -0.13
C ASN A 135 -4.54 -15.04 -1.26
N ASN A 136 -3.56 -15.00 -2.17
CA ASN A 136 -3.43 -15.96 -3.25
C ASN A 136 -3.07 -17.37 -2.76
N ILE A 137 -2.21 -17.51 -1.77
CA ILE A 137 -1.86 -18.79 -1.15
C ILE A 137 -3.11 -19.38 -0.49
N LEU A 138 -3.82 -18.60 0.33
CA LEU A 138 -5.05 -19.01 0.98
C LEU A 138 -6.12 -19.44 -0.03
N LYS A 139 -6.35 -18.63 -1.06
CA LYS A 139 -7.27 -18.95 -2.14
C LYS A 139 -6.94 -20.30 -2.77
N ASN A 140 -5.70 -20.52 -3.19
CA ASN A 140 -5.29 -21.75 -3.89
C ASN A 140 -5.45 -23.00 -3.03
N ILE A 141 -5.15 -22.90 -1.73
CA ILE A 141 -5.29 -24.04 -0.81
C ILE A 141 -6.76 -24.36 -0.54
N ILE A 142 -7.56 -23.32 -0.29
CA ILE A 142 -8.98 -23.49 0.04
C ILE A 142 -9.76 -23.94 -1.20
N ASP A 143 -9.50 -23.33 -2.37
CA ASP A 143 -10.14 -23.69 -3.64
C ASP A 143 -9.91 -25.15 -3.99
N LYS A 144 -8.65 -25.61 -3.94
CA LYS A 144 -8.28 -27.01 -4.21
C LYS A 144 -9.00 -28.00 -3.28
N ARG A 145 -9.18 -27.67 -2.00
CA ARG A 145 -9.87 -28.54 -1.04
C ARG A 145 -11.40 -28.45 -1.17
N ALA A 146 -11.92 -27.29 -1.57
CA ALA A 146 -13.37 -27.08 -1.75
C ALA A 146 -13.87 -27.63 -3.10
N GLU A 147 -12.98 -27.91 -4.06
CA GLU A 147 -13.32 -28.50 -5.36
C GLU A 147 -14.02 -29.86 -5.24
N ASP A 148 -13.62 -30.69 -4.26
CA ASP A 148 -14.28 -31.96 -3.98
C ASP A 148 -15.75 -31.81 -3.60
N TRP A 149 -16.12 -30.66 -3.06
CA TRP A 149 -17.51 -30.30 -2.71
C TRP A 149 -18.21 -29.52 -3.83
N GLY A 150 -17.58 -29.34 -4.98
CA GLY A 150 -18.13 -28.61 -6.12
C GLY A 150 -18.26 -27.08 -5.86
N ILE A 151 -17.43 -26.54 -4.98
CA ILE A 151 -17.37 -25.13 -4.64
C ILE A 151 -16.14 -24.52 -5.30
N GLU A 152 -16.29 -23.35 -5.88
CA GLU A 152 -15.22 -22.53 -6.46
C GLU A 152 -15.00 -21.30 -5.60
N VAL A 153 -13.77 -21.10 -5.17
CA VAL A 153 -13.35 -19.94 -4.39
C VAL A 153 -12.82 -18.86 -5.33
N SER A 154 -13.55 -17.77 -5.43
CA SER A 154 -13.20 -16.63 -6.30
C SER A 154 -12.06 -15.81 -5.72
N ALA A 155 -12.15 -15.46 -4.43
CA ALA A 155 -11.14 -14.70 -3.71
C ALA A 155 -11.18 -15.01 -2.21
N VAL A 156 -10.04 -14.80 -1.55
CA VAL A 156 -9.91 -14.77 -0.10
C VAL A 156 -9.18 -13.48 0.26
N GLU A 157 -9.73 -12.71 1.17
CA GLU A 157 -9.18 -11.42 1.56
C GLU A 157 -9.06 -11.34 3.09
N VAL A 158 -7.85 -11.10 3.56
CA VAL A 158 -7.60 -10.78 4.96
C VAL A 158 -8.06 -9.35 5.23
N LYS A 159 -9.04 -9.18 6.15
CA LYS A 159 -9.61 -7.86 6.50
C LYS A 159 -8.69 -7.10 7.44
N ASP A 160 -8.65 -7.56 8.69
CA ASP A 160 -7.97 -6.88 9.77
C ASP A 160 -6.97 -7.82 10.44
N VAL A 161 -5.83 -7.25 10.81
CA VAL A 161 -4.82 -7.89 11.64
C VAL A 161 -4.72 -7.09 12.93
N ASP A 162 -5.24 -7.65 14.00
CA ASP A 162 -5.20 -7.01 15.32
C ASP A 162 -3.99 -7.51 16.10
N LEU A 163 -3.13 -6.55 16.46
CA LEU A 163 -1.87 -6.78 17.14
C LEU A 163 -2.00 -6.39 18.62
N PRO A 164 -1.24 -7.00 19.51
CA PRO A 164 -1.12 -6.54 20.89
C PRO A 164 -0.71 -5.06 20.96
N PRO A 165 -1.25 -4.28 21.91
CA PRO A 165 -1.04 -2.84 21.97
C PRO A 165 0.44 -2.43 22.12
N GLU A 166 1.25 -3.26 22.76
CA GLU A 166 2.69 -3.03 22.89
C GLU A 166 3.41 -3.17 21.55
N MET A 167 3.02 -4.16 20.75
CA MET A 167 3.58 -4.38 19.41
C MET A 167 3.16 -3.26 18.45
N LYS A 168 1.89 -2.83 18.50
CA LYS A 168 1.43 -1.66 17.73
C LYS A 168 2.29 -0.43 18.01
N ARG A 169 2.64 -0.19 19.28
CA ARG A 169 3.52 0.92 19.67
C ARG A 169 4.96 0.73 19.20
N ALA A 170 5.47 -0.50 19.21
CA ALA A 170 6.82 -0.79 18.73
C ALA A 170 6.94 -0.57 17.21
N ILE A 171 5.99 -1.10 16.43
CA ILE A 171 5.93 -0.92 14.98
C ILE A 171 5.74 0.56 14.62
N ALA A 172 4.89 1.29 15.35
CA ALA A 172 4.71 2.73 15.13
C ALA A 172 6.02 3.50 15.31
N ARG A 173 6.78 3.23 16.39
CA ARG A 173 8.09 3.86 16.61
C ARG A 173 9.11 3.48 15.53
N GLN A 174 9.12 2.22 15.10
CA GLN A 174 10.00 1.76 14.02
C GLN A 174 9.65 2.46 12.70
N ALA A 175 8.36 2.55 12.36
CA ALA A 175 7.90 3.25 11.16
C ALA A 175 8.23 4.75 11.19
N GLU A 176 8.10 5.39 12.36
CA GLU A 176 8.47 6.80 12.54
C GLU A 176 9.97 7.02 12.35
N ALA A 177 10.82 6.19 12.99
CA ALA A 177 12.26 6.24 12.82
C ALA A 177 12.70 6.01 11.35
N GLU A 178 12.07 5.06 10.66
CA GLU A 178 12.36 4.81 9.24
C GLU A 178 11.91 5.98 8.35
N ARG A 179 10.77 6.59 8.63
CA ARG A 179 10.32 7.81 7.93
C ARG A 179 11.29 8.98 8.17
N GLU A 180 11.73 9.16 9.41
CA GLU A 180 12.71 10.21 9.75
C GLU A 180 14.05 9.96 9.04
N ARG A 181 14.52 8.71 9.02
CA ARG A 181 15.73 8.34 8.28
C ARG A 181 15.60 8.63 6.79
N ARG A 182 14.47 8.25 6.17
CA ARG A 182 14.22 8.54 4.74
C ARG A 182 14.12 10.04 4.48
N ALA A 183 13.44 10.77 5.34
CA ALA A 183 13.35 12.24 5.20
C ALA A 183 14.73 12.90 5.26
N LYS A 184 15.63 12.46 6.16
CA LYS A 184 17.00 12.96 6.24
C LYS A 184 17.80 12.66 4.96
N VAL A 185 17.65 11.45 4.39
CA VAL A 185 18.32 11.09 3.13
C VAL A 185 17.80 11.95 1.97
N ILE A 186 16.47 12.08 1.83
CA ILE A 186 15.85 12.87 0.77
C ILE A 186 16.25 14.34 0.90
N ASN A 187 16.30 14.90 2.11
CA ASN A 187 16.74 16.27 2.33
C ASN A 187 18.21 16.45 1.95
N ALA A 188 19.09 15.52 2.36
CA ALA A 188 20.51 15.59 2.00
C ALA A 188 20.76 15.44 0.48
N GLU A 189 20.02 14.56 -0.19
CA GLU A 189 20.06 14.45 -1.66
C GLU A 189 19.52 15.73 -2.32
N GLY A 190 18.44 16.32 -1.78
CA GLY A 190 17.90 17.58 -2.25
C GLY A 190 18.89 18.73 -2.09
N GLU A 191 19.58 18.83 -0.95
CA GLU A 191 20.62 19.82 -0.70
C GLU A 191 21.82 19.65 -1.64
N LEU A 192 22.24 18.39 -1.90
CA LEU A 192 23.31 18.09 -2.84
C LEU A 192 22.94 18.54 -4.25
N GLN A 193 21.77 18.16 -4.75
CA GLN A 193 21.28 18.55 -6.06
C GLN A 193 21.11 20.07 -6.17
N ALA A 194 20.59 20.72 -5.13
CA ALA A 194 20.47 22.17 -5.08
C ALA A 194 21.84 22.85 -5.11
N SER A 195 22.83 22.35 -4.33
CA SER A 195 24.19 22.90 -4.31
C SER A 195 24.88 22.77 -5.66
N GLU A 196 24.75 21.65 -6.35
CA GLU A 196 25.28 21.46 -7.70
C GLU A 196 24.65 22.45 -8.70
N LYS A 197 23.33 22.63 -8.64
CA LYS A 197 22.62 23.61 -9.48
C LYS A 197 23.01 25.05 -9.17
N LEU A 198 23.15 25.37 -7.88
CA LEU A 198 23.62 26.69 -7.44
C LEU A 198 25.07 26.95 -7.87
N ALA A 199 25.96 25.95 -7.76
CA ALA A 199 27.34 26.06 -8.23
C ALA A 199 27.42 26.28 -9.76
N GLN A 200 26.61 25.53 -10.53
CA GLN A 200 26.50 25.73 -11.98
C GLN A 200 25.97 27.13 -12.32
N ALA A 201 24.92 27.57 -11.63
CA ALA A 201 24.36 28.90 -11.81
C ALA A 201 25.34 30.01 -11.45
N ALA A 202 26.06 29.85 -10.34
CA ALA A 202 27.10 30.78 -9.91
C ALA A 202 28.26 30.88 -10.93
N HIS A 203 28.66 29.73 -11.51
CA HIS A 203 29.68 29.72 -12.54
C HIS A 203 29.24 30.48 -13.82
N ILE A 204 28.01 30.26 -14.27
CA ILE A 204 27.41 30.94 -15.43
C ILE A 204 27.28 32.45 -15.17
N ILE A 205 26.76 32.83 -14.01
CA ILE A 205 26.57 34.25 -13.63
C ILE A 205 27.95 34.92 -13.44
N GLY A 206 28.92 34.22 -12.88
CA GLY A 206 30.26 34.74 -12.62
C GLY A 206 31.08 34.95 -13.89
N SER A 207 30.74 34.30 -15.00
CA SER A 207 31.44 34.50 -16.30
C SER A 207 31.16 35.86 -16.94
N GLU A 208 30.05 36.53 -16.59
CA GLU A 208 29.65 37.82 -17.15
C GLU A 208 29.44 38.84 -16.01
N PRO A 209 30.34 39.89 -15.89
CA PRO A 209 30.27 40.88 -14.82
C PRO A 209 28.91 41.62 -14.74
N ALA A 210 28.27 41.85 -15.90
CA ALA A 210 26.97 42.47 -15.95
C ALA A 210 25.82 41.62 -15.35
N ALA A 211 25.98 40.28 -15.38
CA ALA A 211 24.97 39.37 -14.85
C ALA A 211 24.83 39.45 -13.32
N ILE A 212 25.93 39.70 -12.62
CA ILE A 212 25.96 39.88 -11.16
C ILE A 212 25.13 41.14 -10.78
N GLN A 213 25.30 42.25 -11.55
CA GLN A 213 24.59 43.50 -11.32
C GLN A 213 23.06 43.35 -11.57
N LEU A 214 22.70 42.62 -12.65
CA LEU A 214 21.31 42.33 -12.96
C LEU A 214 20.68 41.44 -11.87
N ARG A 215 21.40 40.45 -11.39
CA ARG A 215 20.92 39.55 -10.32
C ARG A 215 20.72 40.32 -9.01
N TYR A 216 21.65 41.23 -8.69
CA TYR A 216 21.51 42.11 -7.53
C TYR A 216 20.24 42.97 -7.63
N LEU A 217 20.00 43.65 -8.77
CA LEU A 217 18.79 44.44 -8.99
C LEU A 217 17.53 43.59 -8.92
N GLN A 218 17.55 42.39 -9.45
CA GLN A 218 16.44 41.46 -9.39
C GLN A 218 16.11 41.04 -7.94
N THR A 219 17.13 40.73 -7.14
CA THR A 219 16.95 40.37 -5.72
C THR A 219 16.40 41.58 -4.91
N VAL A 220 16.88 42.80 -5.20
CA VAL A 220 16.36 44.00 -4.58
C VAL A 220 14.89 44.24 -4.93
N THR A 221 14.48 44.00 -6.17
CA THR A 221 13.09 44.10 -6.61
C THR A 221 12.21 43.07 -5.93
N GLU A 222 12.71 41.83 -5.76
CA GLU A 222 12.00 40.74 -5.12
C GLU A 222 11.77 41.04 -3.62
N ILE A 223 12.78 41.49 -2.91
CA ILE A 223 12.68 41.94 -1.50
C ILE A 223 11.73 43.14 -1.35
N SER A 224 11.75 44.06 -2.31
CA SER A 224 10.91 45.25 -2.29
C SER A 224 9.41 44.97 -2.57
N SER A 225 9.11 43.82 -3.21
CA SER A 225 7.72 43.43 -3.53
C SER A 225 6.99 42.77 -2.36
N GLU A 226 7.70 42.25 -1.37
CA GLU A 226 7.11 41.77 -0.13
C GLU A 226 6.90 42.97 0.82
N ASN A 227 5.66 43.20 1.22
CA ASN A 227 5.16 44.33 2.05
C ASN A 227 5.90 44.52 3.38
N ASN A 228 7.19 44.78 3.37
CA ASN A 228 7.99 45.06 4.53
C ASN A 228 8.37 46.53 4.58
N SER A 229 7.94 47.24 5.63
CA SER A 229 8.21 48.67 5.89
C SER A 229 9.68 48.97 6.21
N THR A 230 10.58 47.99 6.19
CA THR A 230 12.02 48.19 6.46
C THR A 230 12.82 47.46 5.41
N THR A 231 13.41 48.21 4.47
CA THR A 231 14.27 47.67 3.43
C THR A 231 15.71 47.70 3.92
N PHE A 232 16.30 46.55 4.16
CA PHE A 232 17.71 46.43 4.49
C PHE A 232 18.51 46.31 3.18
N PHE A 233 19.36 47.32 2.88
CA PHE A 233 20.20 47.33 1.70
C PHE A 233 21.62 46.82 2.04
N PRO A 234 21.97 45.57 1.77
CA PRO A 234 23.35 45.14 1.87
C PRO A 234 24.12 45.65 0.64
N ILE A 235 24.89 46.70 0.82
CA ILE A 235 25.78 47.22 -0.24
C ILE A 235 27.03 46.34 -0.28
N PRO A 236 27.34 45.61 -1.38
CA PRO A 236 28.56 44.84 -1.49
C PRO A 236 29.77 45.82 -1.43
N ILE A 237 30.64 45.59 -0.46
CA ILE A 237 31.83 46.43 -0.22
C ILE A 237 32.74 46.52 -1.46
N ASP A 238 32.70 45.49 -2.32
CA ASP A 238 33.49 45.47 -3.56
C ASP A 238 33.10 46.52 -4.59
N LEU A 239 31.82 46.99 -4.59
CA LEU A 239 31.41 48.12 -5.42
C LEU A 239 31.99 49.46 -4.93
N LEU A 240 32.30 49.56 -3.64
CA LEU A 240 32.88 50.76 -3.05
C LEU A 240 34.40 50.78 -3.19
N LYS A 241 35.09 49.65 -3.42
CA LYS A 241 36.56 49.61 -3.60
C LYS A 241 37.01 50.51 -4.74
N GLY A 242 36.33 50.44 -5.91
CA GLY A 242 36.67 51.27 -7.05
C GLY A 242 36.48 52.78 -6.76
N PHE A 243 35.53 53.16 -5.89
CA PHE A 243 35.32 54.56 -5.49
C PHE A 243 36.36 54.99 -4.48
N PHE A 244 36.71 54.15 -3.52
CA PHE A 244 37.78 54.43 -2.55
C PHE A 244 39.16 54.47 -3.18
N GLU A 245 39.48 53.64 -4.17
CA GLU A 245 40.74 53.70 -4.94
C GLU A 245 40.84 54.98 -5.80
N ALA A 246 39.71 55.46 -6.34
CA ALA A 246 39.71 56.73 -7.09
C ALA A 246 39.88 57.97 -6.18
N VAL A 247 39.34 57.90 -4.95
CA VAL A 247 39.46 59.01 -3.96
C VAL A 247 40.83 59.01 -3.26
N THR A 248 41.48 57.84 -3.12
CA THR A 248 42.81 57.72 -2.47
C THR A 248 44.00 57.90 -3.42
N ARG A 249 43.77 58.01 -4.74
CA ARG A 249 44.82 58.46 -5.66
C ARG A 249 45.14 59.94 -5.45
N ARG A 250 45.90 60.25 -4.39
CA ARG A 250 46.60 61.51 -4.29
C ARG A 250 47.62 61.62 -5.44
N PRO A 251 47.73 62.77 -6.14
CA PRO A 251 48.75 62.96 -7.13
C PRO A 251 50.11 62.83 -6.46
N ALA A 252 50.96 62.00 -7.02
CA ALA A 252 52.33 61.84 -6.57
C ALA A 252 53.10 63.17 -6.65
N THR A 253 53.55 63.64 -5.52
CA THR A 253 54.50 64.75 -5.43
C THR A 253 55.88 64.25 -5.97
N PRO A 254 56.57 65.03 -6.81
CA PRO A 254 57.87 64.58 -7.39
C PRO A 254 58.93 64.44 -6.33
N ALA A 255 59.65 63.33 -6.35
CA ALA A 255 60.72 63.01 -5.46
C ALA A 255 61.94 63.85 -5.76
N LEU A 256 62.53 64.49 -4.73
CA LEU A 256 63.82 65.10 -4.70
C LEU A 256 64.95 63.99 -4.60
N PRO A 257 66.12 64.18 -5.20
CA PRO A 257 67.13 63.10 -5.33
C PRO A 257 67.87 62.78 -4.03
N GLU A 258 68.14 61.51 -3.86
CA GLU A 258 68.96 60.89 -2.80
C GLU A 258 70.36 61.36 -2.78
N ARG A 259 70.90 61.69 -1.58
CA ARG A 259 72.35 61.74 -1.29
C ARG A 259 72.74 60.43 -0.66
N THR A 260 73.73 59.83 -1.31
CA THR A 260 74.57 58.70 -0.91
C THR A 260 75.44 58.96 0.27
N SER A 261 75.54 58.08 1.24
CA SER A 261 76.74 57.70 2.05
C SER A 261 76.24 56.62 3.01
N GLY A 262 76.72 55.43 3.05
CA GLY A 262 78.11 55.00 3.23
C GLY A 262 78.23 54.28 4.57
N ASP A 263 78.70 53.10 4.52
CA ASP A 263 79.36 52.35 5.57
C ASP A 263 78.62 51.51 6.58
N SER A 264 78.70 50.27 6.36
CA SER A 264 79.50 49.19 6.99
C SER A 264 79.02 48.56 8.32
N VAL A 265 78.93 47.28 8.21
CA VAL A 265 79.56 46.16 8.97
C VAL A 265 78.74 45.54 10.18
N PRO A 266 79.01 44.32 10.46
CA PRO A 266 78.02 43.29 10.77
C PRO A 266 78.13 42.69 12.20
N ALA A 267 77.25 41.79 12.55
CA ALA A 267 77.52 40.64 13.42
C ALA A 267 76.17 40.01 13.94
N GLU A 268 75.88 38.86 13.51
CA GLU A 268 75.89 37.51 14.11
C GLU A 268 75.73 37.38 15.64
N PRO A 269 75.44 36.16 16.08
CA PRO A 269 74.10 35.44 16.12
C PRO A 269 73.79 35.02 17.55
N ALA A 270 72.73 34.28 17.71
CA ALA A 270 72.69 33.08 18.57
C ALA A 270 71.36 32.77 19.27
N LYS A 271 70.99 31.55 19.04
CA LYS A 271 70.54 30.49 19.97
C LYS A 271 69.12 30.52 20.48
N THR A 272 68.34 29.60 19.98
CA THR A 272 68.01 28.26 20.53
C THR A 272 67.37 28.22 21.91
N LYS A 273 66.20 27.65 21.91
CA LYS A 273 65.61 26.57 22.79
C LYS A 273 64.12 26.70 22.77
N ALA A 274 63.30 25.76 22.28
CA ALA A 274 63.00 24.39 22.70
C ALA A 274 62.20 24.30 24.00
N LYS A 275 61.10 23.54 23.83
CA LYS A 275 60.23 22.87 24.87
C LYS A 275 59.16 23.77 25.49
N ALA A 276 57.88 23.36 25.51
CA ALA A 276 57.30 22.03 25.78
C ALA A 276 56.02 21.86 25.01
#